data_fab19afb87c2d0e97182fc27a5af0ffe
#
_entry.id   fab19afb87c2d0e97182fc27a5af0ffe
#
_cell.length_a   1.000
_cell.length_b   1.000
_cell.length_c   1.000
_cell.angle_alpha   90.00
_cell.angle_beta   90.00
_cell.angle_gamma   90.00
#
_symmetry.space_group_name_H-M   'P 1'
#
loop_
_entity.id
_entity.type
_entity.pdbx_description
1 polymer ?
#
loop_
_entity_poly.entity_id
_entity_poly.type
_entity_poly.pdbx_seq_one_letter_code
_entity_poly.pdbx_strand_id
1 'polypeptide(L)'
;CVSDESFDKEVINMELLANGSIDGFIMALSSGTQLKNDYNHLKEVTEQGIPLVLFDRVADDIQCDKVIINDKKGAYDAVTKFIKEGRKRIALITSEDYISVSRERAAGYREALSDNGIEYNEDLILKFPSMEINENLIEDFFERKKVDAVLSVNEIFAIHSMRYVQSKGIKIPEDISFIGFTDGLLSKYASPGLTAIAQHGEQMGEIAAEILIDKVENDIEEETYVTRVLEPTLIERGSTVN
;
A
#
# COMPACT_ATOMS: atom_id res chain seq x y z
N CYS A 1 15.06 -8.23 10.61
CA CYS A 1 15.64 -6.88 10.74
C CYS A 1 14.61 -5.83 10.37
N VAL A 2 14.76 -4.61 10.89
CA VAL A 2 13.90 -3.47 10.58
C VAL A 2 14.78 -2.34 10.06
N SER A 3 14.44 -1.82 8.86
CA SER A 3 15.19 -0.72 8.24
C SER A 3 14.63 0.67 8.62
N ASP A 4 13.47 0.75 9.28
CA ASP A 4 12.78 1.99 9.62
C ASP A 4 12.64 2.95 8.41
N GLU A 5 12.26 2.40 7.27
CA GLU A 5 12.11 3.12 6.00
C GLU A 5 13.40 3.79 5.47
N SER A 6 14.57 3.38 5.98
CA SER A 6 15.89 3.94 5.63
C SER A 6 16.63 3.05 4.65
N PHE A 7 17.05 3.63 3.51
CA PHE A 7 17.93 2.99 2.55
C PHE A 7 19.23 2.48 3.20
N ASP A 8 19.91 3.34 3.95
CA ASP A 8 21.22 3.01 4.53
C ASP A 8 21.14 1.86 5.53
N LYS A 9 20.06 1.81 6.35
CA LYS A 9 19.81 0.68 7.27
C LYS A 9 19.45 -0.60 6.51
N GLU A 10 18.70 -0.50 5.42
CA GLU A 10 18.37 -1.66 4.59
C GLU A 10 19.63 -2.28 4.00
N VAL A 11 20.51 -1.46 3.39
CA VAL A 11 21.82 -1.91 2.87
C VAL A 11 22.66 -2.59 3.96
N ILE A 12 22.85 -1.91 5.09
CA ILE A 12 23.65 -2.46 6.21
C ILE A 12 23.08 -3.79 6.73
N ASN A 13 21.77 -3.89 6.87
CA ASN A 13 21.12 -5.13 7.33
C ASN A 13 21.37 -6.27 6.34
N MET A 14 21.24 -6.01 5.04
CA MET A 14 21.46 -7.03 4.03
C MET A 14 22.92 -7.46 3.96
N GLU A 15 23.88 -6.53 3.96
CA GLU A 15 25.31 -6.82 3.98
C GLU A 15 25.71 -7.68 5.19
N LEU A 16 25.20 -7.35 6.39
CA LEU A 16 25.49 -8.10 7.61
C LEU A 16 24.96 -9.52 7.55
N LEU A 17 23.77 -9.74 6.99
CA LEU A 17 23.12 -11.05 6.92
C LEU A 17 23.66 -11.90 5.78
N ALA A 18 23.99 -11.33 4.64
CA ALA A 18 24.52 -12.03 3.48
C ALA A 18 25.91 -12.71 3.73
N ASN A 19 26.62 -12.34 4.80
CA ASN A 19 27.91 -12.91 5.16
C ASN A 19 27.82 -14.35 5.75
N GLY A 20 26.95 -15.20 5.20
CA GLY A 20 26.85 -16.63 5.54
C GLY A 20 26.00 -16.94 6.78
N SER A 21 25.15 -16.02 7.21
CA SER A 21 24.28 -16.22 8.38
C SER A 21 22.86 -16.65 8.05
N ILE A 22 22.50 -16.63 6.75
CA ILE A 22 21.15 -16.92 6.27
C ILE A 22 21.18 -17.68 4.93
N ASP A 23 20.09 -18.37 4.64
CA ASP A 23 19.91 -19.14 3.39
C ASP A 23 19.15 -18.34 2.33
N GLY A 24 18.51 -17.22 2.70
CA GLY A 24 17.78 -16.36 1.78
C GLY A 24 17.04 -15.21 2.45
N PHE A 25 16.45 -14.33 1.65
CA PHE A 25 15.74 -13.14 2.11
C PHE A 25 14.26 -13.15 1.73
N ILE A 26 13.40 -12.77 2.68
CA ILE A 26 12.04 -12.29 2.41
C ILE A 26 11.96 -10.85 2.90
N MET A 27 11.67 -9.89 2.03
CA MET A 27 11.67 -8.49 2.43
C MET A 27 10.72 -7.61 1.60
N ALA A 28 10.28 -6.51 2.22
CA ALA A 28 9.65 -5.40 1.53
C ALA A 28 10.65 -4.24 1.45
N LEU A 29 10.70 -3.54 0.33
CA LEU A 29 11.61 -2.42 0.14
C LEU A 29 11.25 -1.25 1.06
N SER A 30 12.26 -0.60 1.65
CA SER A 30 12.07 0.65 2.35
C SER A 30 11.63 1.78 1.40
N SER A 31 10.92 2.76 1.92
CA SER A 31 10.59 3.95 1.15
C SER A 31 11.85 4.71 0.69
N GLY A 32 12.92 4.67 1.51
CA GLY A 32 14.21 5.25 1.17
C GLY A 32 14.86 4.58 -0.06
N THR A 33 14.76 3.26 -0.18
CA THR A 33 15.25 2.50 -1.35
C THR A 33 14.47 2.87 -2.61
N GLN A 34 13.15 2.91 -2.51
CA GLN A 34 12.31 3.32 -3.63
C GLN A 34 12.54 4.78 -4.03
N LEU A 35 12.76 5.70 -3.07
CA LEU A 35 13.08 7.10 -3.34
C LEU A 35 14.41 7.27 -4.08
N LYS A 36 15.46 6.57 -3.62
CA LYS A 36 16.77 6.61 -4.27
C LYS A 36 16.79 5.90 -5.62
N ASN A 37 15.85 4.98 -5.84
CA ASN A 37 15.83 4.08 -7.01
C ASN A 37 17.17 3.35 -7.18
N ASP A 38 17.80 2.99 -6.06
CA ASP A 38 19.09 2.30 -6.00
C ASP A 38 18.89 0.91 -5.37
N TYR A 39 19.12 -0.12 -6.17
CA TYR A 39 18.89 -1.52 -5.83
C TYR A 39 20.18 -2.36 -5.89
N ASN A 40 21.36 -1.73 -5.81
CA ASN A 40 22.62 -2.42 -5.94
C ASN A 40 22.82 -3.50 -4.87
N HIS A 41 22.46 -3.23 -3.63
CA HIS A 41 22.51 -4.21 -2.54
C HIS A 41 21.63 -5.46 -2.77
N LEU A 42 20.50 -5.31 -3.49
CA LEU A 42 19.66 -6.44 -3.88
C LEU A 42 20.32 -7.26 -4.99
N LYS A 43 20.90 -6.57 -6.00
CA LYS A 43 21.61 -7.22 -7.11
C LYS A 43 22.82 -8.00 -6.59
N GLU A 44 23.62 -7.40 -5.71
CA GLU A 44 24.77 -8.05 -5.10
C GLU A 44 24.40 -9.35 -4.38
N VAL A 45 23.27 -9.37 -3.67
CA VAL A 45 22.76 -10.57 -2.98
C VAL A 45 22.32 -11.64 -3.98
N THR A 46 21.58 -11.26 -5.03
CA THR A 46 21.14 -12.22 -6.07
C THR A 46 22.32 -12.73 -6.91
N GLU A 47 23.32 -11.89 -7.21
CA GLU A 47 24.56 -12.28 -7.92
C GLU A 47 25.42 -13.26 -7.09
N GLN A 48 25.30 -13.26 -5.77
CA GLN A 48 25.93 -14.25 -4.89
C GLN A 48 25.15 -15.56 -4.83
N GLY A 49 24.05 -15.69 -5.54
CA GLY A 49 23.19 -16.87 -5.55
C GLY A 49 22.32 -17.03 -4.32
N ILE A 50 22.16 -15.96 -3.50
CA ILE A 50 21.30 -15.99 -2.31
C ILE A 50 19.84 -15.72 -2.76
N PRO A 51 18.89 -16.65 -2.51
CA PRO A 51 17.50 -16.49 -2.88
C PRO A 51 16.87 -15.23 -2.25
N LEU A 52 16.15 -14.46 -3.07
CA LEU A 52 15.45 -13.25 -2.64
C LEU A 52 13.98 -13.32 -3.05
N VAL A 53 13.08 -13.09 -2.09
CA VAL A 53 11.65 -12.91 -2.33
C VAL A 53 11.24 -11.53 -1.85
N LEU A 54 10.81 -10.67 -2.77
CA LEU A 54 10.22 -9.38 -2.44
C LEU A 54 8.71 -9.52 -2.23
N PHE A 55 8.17 -8.81 -1.23
CA PHE A 55 6.72 -8.75 -1.04
C PHE A 55 6.24 -7.32 -0.82
N ASP A 56 4.94 -7.07 -1.04
CA ASP A 56 4.27 -5.77 -0.90
C ASP A 56 4.93 -4.69 -1.77
N ARG A 57 6.01 -4.09 -1.30
CA ARG A 57 6.80 -3.10 -2.04
C ARG A 57 7.96 -3.77 -2.76
N VAL A 58 7.88 -3.78 -4.08
CA VAL A 58 8.82 -4.47 -4.97
C VAL A 58 9.48 -3.51 -5.95
N ALA A 59 10.52 -3.97 -6.63
CA ALA A 59 11.15 -3.30 -7.77
C ALA A 59 11.07 -4.20 -9.01
N ASP A 60 10.65 -3.64 -10.14
CA ASP A 60 10.51 -4.38 -11.39
C ASP A 60 11.87 -4.76 -11.98
N ASP A 61 12.88 -3.91 -11.79
CA ASP A 61 14.23 -4.08 -12.32
C ASP A 61 15.05 -5.18 -11.62
N ILE A 62 14.53 -5.78 -10.54
CA ILE A 62 15.23 -6.84 -9.81
C ILE A 62 14.68 -8.20 -10.23
N GLN A 63 15.59 -9.06 -10.67
CA GLN A 63 15.33 -10.45 -11.02
C GLN A 63 15.26 -11.29 -9.72
N CYS A 64 14.05 -11.44 -9.19
CA CYS A 64 13.75 -12.23 -7.99
C CYS A 64 12.28 -12.58 -7.96
N ASP A 65 11.90 -13.49 -7.05
CA ASP A 65 10.49 -13.78 -6.81
C ASP A 65 9.77 -12.64 -6.12
N LYS A 66 8.49 -12.50 -6.43
CA LYS A 66 7.67 -11.41 -5.88
C LYS A 66 6.30 -11.92 -5.45
N VAL A 67 5.84 -11.41 -4.31
CA VAL A 67 4.47 -11.64 -3.83
C VAL A 67 3.83 -10.29 -3.59
N ILE A 68 2.82 -9.95 -4.39
CA ILE A 68 2.14 -8.65 -4.35
C ILE A 68 0.64 -8.83 -4.31
N ILE A 69 -0.10 -7.76 -4.00
CA ILE A 69 -1.54 -7.71 -4.24
C ILE A 69 -1.84 -6.90 -5.50
N ASN A 70 -3.04 -7.06 -6.03
CA ASN A 70 -3.55 -6.23 -7.10
C ASN A 70 -4.03 -4.88 -6.54
N ASP A 71 -3.08 -4.01 -6.15
CA ASP A 71 -3.34 -2.70 -5.54
C ASP A 71 -4.24 -1.82 -6.40
N LYS A 72 -3.99 -1.83 -7.71
CA LYS A 72 -4.78 -1.07 -8.68
C LYS A 72 -6.23 -1.49 -8.66
N LYS A 73 -6.50 -2.80 -8.66
CA LYS A 73 -7.86 -3.34 -8.60
C LYS A 73 -8.54 -2.99 -7.26
N GLY A 74 -7.83 -3.11 -6.15
CA GLY A 74 -8.36 -2.75 -4.83
C GLY A 74 -8.83 -1.30 -4.77
N ALA A 75 -8.02 -0.37 -5.29
CA ALA A 75 -8.39 1.04 -5.37
C ALA A 75 -9.56 1.29 -6.34
N TYR A 76 -9.57 0.62 -7.48
CA TYR A 76 -10.67 0.66 -8.45
C TYR A 76 -11.99 0.21 -7.82
N ASP A 77 -11.99 -0.92 -7.12
CA ASP A 77 -13.18 -1.47 -6.46
C ASP A 77 -13.69 -0.53 -5.35
N ALA A 78 -12.79 0.08 -4.57
CA ALA A 78 -13.13 1.05 -3.54
C ALA A 78 -13.82 2.30 -4.11
N VAL A 79 -13.27 2.88 -5.17
CA VAL A 79 -13.87 4.06 -5.84
C VAL A 79 -15.20 3.71 -6.49
N THR A 80 -15.30 2.53 -7.12
CA THR A 80 -16.53 2.03 -7.69
C THR A 80 -17.64 1.89 -6.65
N LYS A 81 -17.29 1.45 -5.41
CA LYS A 81 -18.24 1.40 -4.30
C LYS A 81 -18.74 2.81 -3.96
N PHE A 82 -17.87 3.79 -3.80
CA PHE A 82 -18.29 5.17 -3.55
C PHE A 82 -19.22 5.72 -4.62
N ILE A 83 -18.95 5.43 -5.88
CA ILE A 83 -19.81 5.85 -6.99
C ILE A 83 -21.20 5.20 -6.91
N LYS A 84 -21.26 3.91 -6.56
CA LYS A 84 -22.52 3.20 -6.32
C LYS A 84 -23.32 3.77 -5.15
N GLU A 85 -22.64 4.32 -4.13
CA GLU A 85 -23.26 5.06 -3.03
C GLU A 85 -23.75 6.47 -3.43
N GLY A 86 -23.51 6.88 -4.68
CA GLY A 86 -23.86 8.20 -5.18
C GLY A 86 -22.87 9.30 -4.86
N ARG A 87 -21.66 8.96 -4.36
CA ARG A 87 -20.60 9.92 -4.08
C ARG A 87 -20.04 10.48 -5.38
N LYS A 88 -19.73 11.78 -5.40
CA LYS A 88 -19.29 12.49 -6.60
C LYS A 88 -17.97 13.25 -6.43
N ARG A 89 -17.63 13.60 -5.22
CA ARG A 89 -16.43 14.36 -4.89
C ARG A 89 -15.49 13.49 -4.06
N ILE A 90 -14.97 12.47 -4.72
CA ILE A 90 -14.14 11.44 -4.12
C ILE A 90 -12.70 11.96 -4.03
N ALA A 91 -12.16 12.06 -2.83
CA ALA A 91 -10.77 12.42 -2.61
C ALA A 91 -9.87 11.19 -2.55
N LEU A 92 -8.61 11.38 -2.92
CA LEU A 92 -7.54 10.43 -2.66
C LEU A 92 -6.54 11.02 -1.67
N ILE A 93 -6.31 10.32 -0.56
CA ILE A 93 -5.23 10.64 0.38
C ILE A 93 -4.11 9.62 0.17
N THR A 94 -2.96 10.10 -0.28
CA THR A 94 -1.85 9.27 -0.75
C THR A 94 -0.49 9.77 -0.26
N SER A 95 0.55 9.00 -0.51
CA SER A 95 1.94 9.41 -0.39
C SER A 95 2.55 9.68 -1.78
N GLU A 96 3.84 9.99 -1.81
CA GLU A 96 4.57 10.25 -3.06
C GLU A 96 4.59 9.05 -4.02
N ASP A 97 4.70 9.33 -5.31
CA ASP A 97 4.58 8.34 -6.38
C ASP A 97 5.80 7.40 -6.51
N TYR A 98 6.91 7.70 -5.81
CA TYR A 98 8.05 6.78 -5.73
C TYR A 98 7.73 5.52 -4.93
N ILE A 99 6.70 5.55 -4.07
CA ILE A 99 6.21 4.37 -3.37
C ILE A 99 5.31 3.57 -4.31
N SER A 100 5.77 2.38 -4.71
CA SER A 100 5.12 1.55 -5.74
C SER A 100 3.64 1.29 -5.46
N VAL A 101 3.29 0.87 -4.25
CA VAL A 101 1.89 0.58 -3.87
C VAL A 101 1.02 1.84 -3.91
N SER A 102 1.53 3.01 -3.52
CA SER A 102 0.77 4.26 -3.60
C SER A 102 0.50 4.68 -5.04
N ARG A 103 1.47 4.48 -5.93
CA ARG A 103 1.34 4.73 -7.37
C ARG A 103 0.26 3.85 -7.99
N GLU A 104 0.26 2.54 -7.70
CA GLU A 104 -0.74 1.59 -8.21
C GLU A 104 -2.15 1.90 -7.68
N ARG A 105 -2.30 2.23 -6.39
CA ARG A 105 -3.56 2.65 -5.79
C ARG A 105 -4.09 3.94 -6.43
N ALA A 106 -3.22 4.91 -6.66
CA ALA A 106 -3.59 6.13 -7.38
C ALA A 106 -3.98 5.87 -8.86
N ALA A 107 -3.36 4.89 -9.51
CA ALA A 107 -3.74 4.47 -10.86
C ALA A 107 -5.16 3.87 -10.89
N GLY A 108 -5.47 2.96 -9.94
CA GLY A 108 -6.83 2.38 -9.82
C GLY A 108 -7.90 3.43 -9.51
N TYR A 109 -7.59 4.40 -8.64
CA TYR A 109 -8.49 5.55 -8.38
C TYR A 109 -8.80 6.32 -9.66
N ARG A 110 -7.77 6.69 -10.45
CA ARG A 110 -7.95 7.44 -11.71
C ARG A 110 -8.76 6.65 -12.74
N GLU A 111 -8.46 5.36 -12.88
CA GLU A 111 -9.17 4.49 -13.83
C GLU A 111 -10.66 4.35 -13.48
N ALA A 112 -10.99 4.14 -12.21
CA ALA A 112 -12.37 4.03 -11.77
C ALA A 112 -13.17 5.34 -11.99
N LEU A 113 -12.58 6.50 -11.78
CA LEU A 113 -13.20 7.78 -12.10
C LEU A 113 -13.46 7.90 -13.61
N SER A 114 -12.46 7.62 -14.43
CA SER A 114 -12.53 7.68 -15.89
C SER A 114 -13.63 6.78 -16.45
N ASP A 115 -13.68 5.52 -16.03
CA ASP A 115 -14.64 4.53 -16.49
C ASP A 115 -16.08 4.87 -16.12
N ASN A 116 -16.27 5.67 -15.07
CA ASN A 116 -17.57 6.13 -14.62
C ASN A 116 -17.89 7.58 -15.04
N GLY A 117 -17.09 8.17 -15.94
CA GLY A 117 -17.32 9.50 -16.48
C GLY A 117 -17.18 10.63 -15.46
N ILE A 118 -16.43 10.42 -14.38
CA ILE A 118 -16.11 11.43 -13.38
C ILE A 118 -14.76 12.05 -13.74
N GLU A 119 -14.74 13.38 -13.90
CA GLU A 119 -13.51 14.10 -14.23
C GLU A 119 -12.50 14.03 -13.07
N TYR A 120 -11.26 13.65 -13.41
CA TYR A 120 -10.15 13.69 -12.46
C TYR A 120 -9.85 15.13 -12.05
N ASN A 121 -9.74 15.38 -10.76
CA ASN A 121 -9.44 16.69 -10.22
C ASN A 121 -8.28 16.61 -9.21
N GLU A 122 -7.13 17.19 -9.60
CA GLU A 122 -5.92 17.28 -8.76
C GLU A 122 -6.21 17.94 -7.39
N ASP A 123 -7.15 18.85 -7.34
CA ASP A 123 -7.59 19.52 -6.11
C ASP A 123 -8.19 18.58 -5.05
N LEU A 124 -8.57 17.37 -5.44
CA LEU A 124 -9.10 16.33 -4.54
C LEU A 124 -8.00 15.33 -4.11
N ILE A 125 -6.75 15.60 -4.41
CA ILE A 125 -5.64 14.75 -4.02
C ILE A 125 -4.89 15.41 -2.86
N LEU A 126 -4.85 14.72 -1.72
CA LEU A 126 -3.96 15.07 -0.61
C LEU A 126 -2.75 14.14 -0.64
N LYS A 127 -1.58 14.68 -0.92
CA LYS A 127 -0.34 13.94 -0.99
C LYS A 127 0.56 14.26 0.19
N PHE A 128 0.93 13.22 0.96
CA PHE A 128 1.91 13.34 2.04
C PHE A 128 3.32 13.14 1.49
N PRO A 129 4.31 13.98 1.88
CA PRO A 129 5.68 13.84 1.41
C PRO A 129 6.42 12.62 1.98
N SER A 130 5.88 12.03 3.03
CA SER A 130 6.36 10.80 3.66
C SER A 130 5.20 10.01 4.24
N MET A 131 5.48 8.83 4.81
CA MET A 131 4.47 8.04 5.53
C MET A 131 4.12 8.62 6.92
N GLU A 132 4.78 9.70 7.33
CA GLU A 132 4.49 10.39 8.58
C GLU A 132 3.26 11.28 8.45
N ILE A 133 2.44 11.28 9.51
CA ILE A 133 1.24 12.13 9.56
C ILE A 133 1.62 13.60 9.79
N ASN A 134 1.06 14.43 8.94
CA ASN A 134 1.04 15.88 9.14
C ASN A 134 -0.42 16.35 9.27
N GLU A 135 -0.87 16.57 10.51
CA GLU A 135 -2.25 16.94 10.79
C GLU A 135 -2.64 18.30 10.17
N ASN A 136 -1.68 19.21 10.01
CA ASN A 136 -1.96 20.51 9.36
C ASN A 136 -2.34 20.34 7.87
N LEU A 137 -1.76 19.36 7.18
CA LEU A 137 -2.13 19.08 5.80
C LEU A 137 -3.56 18.53 5.69
N ILE A 138 -3.96 17.68 6.65
CA ILE A 138 -5.33 17.16 6.73
C ILE A 138 -6.31 18.31 6.97
N GLU A 139 -6.02 19.16 7.97
CA GLU A 139 -6.83 20.34 8.29
C GLU A 139 -6.99 21.25 7.09
N ASP A 140 -5.88 21.72 6.51
CA ASP A 140 -5.86 22.59 5.32
C ASP A 140 -6.66 22.01 4.15
N PHE A 141 -6.57 20.70 3.94
CA PHE A 141 -7.28 20.02 2.87
C PHE A 141 -8.80 20.05 3.08
N PHE A 142 -9.29 19.60 4.23
CA PHE A 142 -10.72 19.51 4.50
C PHE A 142 -11.38 20.88 4.73
N GLU A 143 -10.64 21.90 5.17
CA GLU A 143 -11.17 23.26 5.25
C GLU A 143 -11.40 23.89 3.88
N ARG A 144 -10.55 23.57 2.90
CA ARG A 144 -10.61 24.16 1.56
C ARG A 144 -11.42 23.33 0.56
N LYS A 145 -11.52 22.03 0.77
CA LYS A 145 -12.11 21.10 -0.20
C LYS A 145 -13.36 20.45 0.38
N LYS A 146 -14.45 20.55 -0.37
CA LYS A 146 -15.67 19.79 -0.04
C LYS A 146 -15.59 18.43 -0.73
N VAL A 147 -15.54 17.37 0.05
CA VAL A 147 -15.51 15.98 -0.42
C VAL A 147 -16.63 15.19 0.24
N ASP A 148 -17.13 14.17 -0.43
CA ASP A 148 -18.18 13.28 0.08
C ASP A 148 -17.71 11.82 0.22
N ALA A 149 -16.51 11.52 -0.26
CA ALA A 149 -15.84 10.26 -0.02
C ALA A 149 -14.31 10.42 -0.03
N VAL A 150 -13.62 9.55 0.69
CA VAL A 150 -12.16 9.52 0.78
C VAL A 150 -11.65 8.09 0.62
N LEU A 151 -10.85 7.87 -0.43
CA LEU A 151 -9.97 6.72 -0.51
C LEU A 151 -8.62 7.09 0.08
N SER A 152 -8.15 6.31 1.05
CA SER A 152 -6.84 6.48 1.65
C SER A 152 -5.94 5.30 1.32
N VAL A 153 -4.70 5.56 0.93
CA VAL A 153 -3.74 4.51 0.57
C VAL A 153 -3.26 3.67 1.76
N ASN A 154 -3.60 4.05 2.98
CA ASN A 154 -3.37 3.23 4.18
C ASN A 154 -4.38 3.56 5.28
N GLU A 155 -4.47 2.69 6.31
CA GLU A 155 -5.40 2.89 7.42
C GLU A 155 -5.03 4.10 8.30
N ILE A 156 -3.74 4.42 8.44
CA ILE A 156 -3.28 5.50 9.31
C ILE A 156 -3.77 6.86 8.80
N PHE A 157 -3.57 7.13 7.51
CA PHE A 157 -4.06 8.37 6.88
C PHE A 157 -5.59 8.46 6.96
N ALA A 158 -6.30 7.32 6.75
CA ALA A 158 -7.75 7.27 6.88
C ALA A 158 -8.21 7.65 8.29
N ILE A 159 -7.64 7.03 9.32
CA ILE A 159 -8.04 7.25 10.72
C ILE A 159 -7.79 8.68 11.17
N HIS A 160 -6.64 9.27 10.84
CA HIS A 160 -6.38 10.68 11.16
C HIS A 160 -7.38 11.62 10.47
N SER A 161 -7.69 11.34 9.20
CA SER A 161 -8.70 12.11 8.45
C SER A 161 -10.11 11.95 9.04
N MET A 162 -10.52 10.74 9.41
CA MET A 162 -11.79 10.48 10.08
C MET A 162 -11.90 11.25 11.40
N ARG A 163 -10.87 11.20 12.24
CA ARG A 163 -10.81 11.94 13.50
C ARG A 163 -10.97 13.45 13.29
N TYR A 164 -10.29 13.99 12.28
CA TYR A 164 -10.39 15.41 11.95
C TYR A 164 -11.81 15.79 11.56
N VAL A 165 -12.42 15.11 10.58
CA VAL A 165 -13.77 15.48 10.12
C VAL A 165 -14.82 15.31 11.23
N GLN A 166 -14.70 14.29 12.06
CA GLN A 166 -15.57 14.08 13.23
C GLN A 166 -15.43 15.21 14.26
N SER A 167 -14.21 15.74 14.47
CA SER A 167 -13.98 16.88 15.38
C SER A 167 -14.67 18.15 14.91
N LYS A 168 -14.96 18.26 13.62
CA LYS A 168 -15.72 19.36 13.00
C LYS A 168 -17.24 19.06 12.92
N GLY A 169 -17.69 17.96 13.50
CA GLY A 169 -19.11 17.57 13.53
C GLY A 169 -19.64 16.92 12.25
N ILE A 170 -18.75 16.60 11.31
CA ILE A 170 -19.09 15.91 10.06
C ILE A 170 -19.34 14.43 10.35
N LYS A 171 -20.44 13.88 9.86
CA LYS A 171 -20.87 12.50 10.13
C LYS A 171 -20.31 11.52 9.12
N ILE A 172 -19.84 10.37 9.62
CA ILE A 172 -19.37 9.24 8.84
C ILE A 172 -20.34 8.06 9.08
N PRO A 173 -20.95 7.48 8.06
CA PRO A 173 -20.75 7.70 6.61
C PRO A 173 -21.70 8.73 5.99
N GLU A 174 -22.64 9.34 6.73
CA GLU A 174 -23.76 10.10 6.17
C GLU A 174 -23.29 11.27 5.30
N ASP A 175 -22.37 12.09 5.82
CA ASP A 175 -21.85 13.26 5.10
C ASP A 175 -20.64 12.89 4.23
N ILE A 176 -19.78 11.97 4.73
CA ILE A 176 -18.54 11.57 4.06
C ILE A 176 -18.23 10.10 4.33
N SER A 177 -18.01 9.31 3.27
CA SER A 177 -17.60 7.91 3.37
C SER A 177 -16.06 7.78 3.35
N PHE A 178 -15.53 6.76 4.04
CA PHE A 178 -14.10 6.45 4.06
C PHE A 178 -13.83 5.00 3.71
N ILE A 179 -12.84 4.76 2.85
CA ILE A 179 -12.21 3.44 2.62
C ILE A 179 -10.70 3.62 2.73
N GLY A 180 -10.05 2.72 3.47
CA GLY A 180 -8.60 2.66 3.57
C GLY A 180 -8.03 1.34 3.06
N PHE A 181 -6.73 1.32 2.77
CA PHE A 181 -5.99 0.07 2.60
C PHE A 181 -5.50 -0.42 3.94
N THR A 182 -5.31 -1.75 4.04
CA THR A 182 -4.95 -2.53 5.22
C THR A 182 -6.15 -2.77 6.15
N ASP A 183 -6.48 -4.04 6.35
CA ASP A 183 -7.49 -4.48 7.32
C ASP A 183 -6.85 -4.76 8.69
N GLY A 184 -6.17 -3.75 9.24
CA GLY A 184 -5.48 -3.83 10.52
C GLY A 184 -6.38 -3.59 11.73
N LEU A 185 -5.75 -3.51 12.90
CA LEU A 185 -6.45 -3.26 14.16
C LEU A 185 -7.07 -1.87 14.20
N LEU A 186 -6.41 -0.87 13.60
CA LEU A 186 -6.95 0.49 13.54
C LEU A 186 -8.25 0.53 12.75
N SER A 187 -8.31 -0.17 11.62
CA SER A 187 -9.53 -0.26 10.80
C SER A 187 -10.69 -0.91 11.56
N LYS A 188 -10.41 -1.97 12.33
CA LYS A 188 -11.42 -2.72 13.11
C LYS A 188 -11.97 -1.95 14.29
N TYR A 189 -11.11 -1.23 15.01
CA TYR A 189 -11.45 -0.54 16.25
C TYR A 189 -11.74 0.96 16.09
N ALA A 190 -11.68 1.49 14.88
CA ALA A 190 -12.15 2.86 14.60
C ALA A 190 -13.66 3.00 14.92
N SER A 191 -14.11 4.22 15.14
CA SER A 191 -15.52 4.52 15.37
C SER A 191 -15.99 5.66 14.45
N PRO A 192 -16.82 5.35 13.42
CA PRO A 192 -17.24 4.02 12.98
C PRO A 192 -16.05 3.17 12.48
N GLY A 193 -16.21 1.83 12.46
CA GLY A 193 -15.20 0.93 11.91
C GLY A 193 -14.88 1.28 10.45
N LEU A 194 -13.60 1.31 10.09
CA LEU A 194 -13.15 1.68 8.74
C LEU A 194 -13.39 0.52 7.77
N THR A 195 -14.15 0.78 6.71
CA THR A 195 -14.20 -0.08 5.52
C THR A 195 -12.81 -0.13 4.90
N ALA A 196 -12.29 -1.32 4.63
CA ALA A 196 -10.91 -1.47 4.24
C ALA A 196 -10.72 -2.45 3.08
N ILE A 197 -9.69 -2.21 2.29
CA ILE A 197 -9.17 -3.17 1.31
C ILE A 197 -8.16 -4.06 2.05
N ALA A 198 -8.53 -5.32 2.26
CA ALA A 198 -7.67 -6.31 2.90
C ALA A 198 -6.58 -6.77 1.93
N GLN A 199 -5.33 -6.70 2.39
CA GLN A 199 -4.16 -7.07 1.61
C GLN A 199 -3.76 -8.55 1.79
N HIS A 200 -4.43 -9.28 2.70
CA HIS A 200 -4.13 -10.69 3.01
C HIS A 200 -2.66 -10.93 3.39
N GLY A 201 -2.12 -10.09 4.29
CA GLY A 201 -0.71 -10.11 4.67
C GLY A 201 -0.22 -11.48 5.20
N GLU A 202 -1.08 -12.23 5.92
CA GLU A 202 -0.76 -13.58 6.38
C GLU A 202 -0.53 -14.52 5.18
N GLN A 203 -1.46 -14.56 4.23
CA GLN A 203 -1.35 -15.37 3.02
C GLN A 203 -0.14 -14.95 2.16
N MET A 204 0.13 -13.65 2.08
CA MET A 204 1.31 -13.13 1.37
C MET A 204 2.60 -13.65 2.01
N GLY A 205 2.67 -13.64 3.35
CA GLY A 205 3.81 -14.18 4.11
C GLY A 205 3.99 -15.69 3.92
N GLU A 206 2.90 -16.46 3.94
CA GLU A 206 2.91 -17.91 3.68
C GLU A 206 3.47 -18.21 2.30
N ILE A 207 2.94 -17.57 1.25
CA ILE A 207 3.41 -17.78 -0.14
C ILE A 207 4.88 -17.37 -0.28
N ALA A 208 5.31 -16.26 0.31
CA ALA A 208 6.70 -15.83 0.25
C ALA A 208 7.65 -16.84 0.93
N ALA A 209 7.23 -17.40 2.07
CA ALA A 209 7.98 -18.43 2.76
C ALA A 209 8.05 -19.74 1.96
N GLU A 210 6.94 -20.19 1.38
CA GLU A 210 6.90 -21.37 0.53
C GLU A 210 7.86 -21.24 -0.66
N ILE A 211 7.84 -20.09 -1.35
CA ILE A 211 8.74 -19.83 -2.49
C ILE A 211 10.20 -19.87 -2.05
N LEU A 212 10.53 -19.21 -0.92
CA LEU A 212 11.91 -19.16 -0.44
C LEU A 212 12.42 -20.57 -0.04
N ILE A 213 11.62 -21.30 0.74
CA ILE A 213 11.99 -22.65 1.19
C ILE A 213 12.20 -23.58 -0.01
N ASP A 214 11.31 -23.52 -1.00
CA ASP A 214 11.44 -24.35 -2.21
C ASP A 214 12.75 -24.05 -2.95
N LYS A 215 13.16 -22.79 -3.04
CA LYS A 215 14.43 -22.40 -3.66
C LYS A 215 15.67 -22.79 -2.86
N VAL A 216 15.57 -22.79 -1.53
CA VAL A 216 16.68 -23.19 -0.66
C VAL A 216 16.87 -24.70 -0.63
N GLU A 217 15.76 -25.46 -0.68
CA GLU A 217 15.81 -26.94 -0.57
C GLU A 217 16.06 -27.63 -1.90
N ASN A 218 15.68 -27.01 -3.02
CA ASN A 218 15.81 -27.60 -4.34
C ASN A 218 16.88 -26.83 -5.13
N ASP A 219 17.93 -27.53 -5.59
CA ASP A 219 18.89 -27.01 -6.56
C ASP A 219 18.18 -26.79 -7.90
N ILE A 220 17.57 -25.62 -8.09
CA ILE A 220 16.87 -25.27 -9.32
C ILE A 220 17.93 -24.86 -10.36
N GLU A 221 18.20 -25.75 -11.32
CA GLU A 221 19.20 -25.52 -12.38
C GLU A 221 18.85 -24.36 -13.32
N GLU A 222 17.59 -23.89 -13.34
CA GLU A 222 17.16 -22.74 -14.14
C GLU A 222 16.65 -21.61 -13.23
N GLU A 223 17.23 -20.43 -13.37
CA GLU A 223 16.78 -19.20 -12.71
C GLU A 223 15.42 -18.73 -13.24
N THR A 224 14.35 -19.39 -12.80
CA THR A 224 12.98 -18.94 -13.08
C THR A 224 12.44 -18.16 -11.89
N TYR A 225 11.98 -16.94 -12.14
CA TYR A 225 11.35 -16.10 -11.12
C TYR A 225 9.85 -16.01 -11.34
N VAL A 226 9.10 -16.06 -10.26
CA VAL A 226 7.64 -15.98 -10.29
C VAL A 226 7.15 -14.72 -9.57
N THR A 227 6.10 -14.11 -10.12
CA THR A 227 5.34 -13.08 -9.41
C THR A 227 3.98 -13.66 -9.04
N ARG A 228 3.71 -13.78 -7.75
CA ARG A 228 2.40 -14.17 -7.23
C ARG A 228 1.60 -12.91 -6.91
N VAL A 229 0.43 -12.79 -7.54
CA VAL A 229 -0.47 -11.65 -7.35
C VAL A 229 -1.71 -12.14 -6.60
N LEU A 230 -1.95 -11.61 -5.41
CA LEU A 230 -3.15 -11.88 -4.63
C LEU A 230 -4.23 -10.86 -4.99
N GLU A 231 -5.48 -11.32 -5.01
CA GLU A 231 -6.62 -10.43 -5.17
C GLU A 231 -6.99 -9.79 -3.82
N PRO A 232 -7.12 -8.47 -3.74
CA PRO A 232 -7.57 -7.80 -2.51
C PRO A 232 -9.06 -8.06 -2.27
N THR A 233 -9.49 -7.91 -1.01
CA THR A 233 -10.90 -8.04 -0.63
C THR A 233 -11.40 -6.78 0.05
N LEU A 234 -12.54 -6.26 -0.38
CA LEU A 234 -13.21 -5.15 0.30
C LEU A 234 -13.96 -5.68 1.53
N ILE A 235 -13.56 -5.23 2.70
CA ILE A 235 -14.21 -5.53 3.99
C ILE A 235 -15.05 -4.33 4.40
N GLU A 236 -16.35 -4.44 4.22
CA GLU A 236 -17.29 -3.37 4.52
C GLU A 236 -17.52 -3.23 6.04
N ARG A 237 -17.52 -1.96 6.50
CA ARG A 237 -17.77 -1.56 7.89
C ARG A 237 -18.57 -0.26 7.93
N GLY A 238 -18.65 0.34 9.11
CA GLY A 238 -19.49 1.52 9.37
C GLY A 238 -19.05 2.83 8.72
N SER A 239 -17.89 2.91 8.07
CA SER A 239 -17.43 4.13 7.41
C SER A 239 -17.91 4.30 5.97
N THR A 240 -18.70 3.36 5.46
CA THR A 240 -19.37 3.42 4.15
C THR A 240 -20.87 3.12 4.30
N VAL A 241 -21.67 3.54 3.33
CA VAL A 241 -23.10 3.23 3.28
C VAL A 241 -23.29 1.79 2.81
N ASN A 242 -24.12 1.03 3.54
CA ASN A 242 -24.49 -0.35 3.17
C ASN A 242 -25.59 -0.39 2.12
#